data_36f132be69dc84b42f755e5b1f126f14
#
_entry.id   36f132be69dc84b42f755e5b1f126f14
#
_cell.length_a   1.000
_cell.length_b   1.000
_cell.length_c   1.000
_cell.angle_alpha   90.00
_cell.angle_beta   90.00
_cell.angle_gamma   90.00
#
_symmetry.space_group_name_H-M   'P 1'
#
loop_
_entity.id
_entity.type
_entity.pdbx_description
1 polymer ?
#
loop_
_entity_poly.entity_id
_entity_poly.type
_entity_poly.pdbx_seq_one_letter_code
_entity_poly.pdbx_strand_id
1 'polypeptide(L)'
;VLFRSPGWDFDATRAESARIWNKALNDIRIESSDPKVMVNFYTALYHTMIAPYAYQDVDGRYLGMDKKVHRAEPGYVNYSVFSLWDTFRALHPLMTIIQPKRAADWGKVLVQGYKEGGILPKWPLASSYTGCMVGYPAVSVLADLVTKDLAEGDLNVWAEAGARSSVYRNDLAEKFKGTRELDLITRHPYYKEIGRASCRERV
;
A
#
# COMPACT_ATOMS: atom_id res chain seq x y z
N VAL A 1 -13.21 -16.07 -1.60
CA VAL A 1 -12.92 -16.55 -2.97
C VAL A 1 -14.21 -17.03 -3.65
N LEU A 2 -15.01 -17.85 -2.98
CA LEU A 2 -16.24 -18.46 -3.53
C LEU A 2 -17.27 -17.43 -4.07
N PHE A 3 -17.35 -16.25 -3.47
CA PHE A 3 -18.30 -15.21 -3.87
C PHE A 3 -17.82 -14.31 -5.03
N ARG A 4 -16.60 -14.49 -5.49
CA ARG A 4 -16.05 -13.76 -6.65
C ARG A 4 -15.95 -14.61 -7.92
N SER A 5 -16.15 -15.91 -7.79
CA SER A 5 -16.18 -16.79 -8.94
C SER A 5 -17.54 -16.70 -9.66
N PRO A 6 -17.55 -16.59 -10.99
CA PRO A 6 -18.82 -16.52 -11.76
C PRO A 6 -19.60 -17.85 -11.75
N GLY A 7 -19.10 -18.88 -11.11
CA GLY A 7 -19.73 -20.20 -11.01
C GLY A 7 -18.77 -21.26 -10.47
N TRP A 8 -19.19 -22.52 -10.55
CA TRP A 8 -18.43 -23.69 -10.11
C TRP A 8 -17.62 -24.36 -11.26
N ASP A 9 -17.55 -23.71 -12.42
CA ASP A 9 -16.75 -24.19 -13.54
C ASP A 9 -15.28 -23.81 -13.32
N PHE A 10 -14.46 -24.79 -13.02
CA PHE A 10 -13.03 -24.62 -12.77
C PHE A 10 -12.27 -24.15 -14.03
N ASP A 11 -12.57 -24.71 -15.19
CA ASP A 11 -11.86 -24.38 -16.43
C ASP A 11 -12.21 -22.95 -16.88
N ALA A 12 -13.46 -22.54 -16.77
CA ALA A 12 -13.86 -21.16 -17.02
C ALA A 12 -13.19 -20.18 -16.06
N THR A 13 -13.12 -20.50 -14.77
CA THR A 13 -12.44 -19.67 -13.76
C THR A 13 -10.94 -19.57 -14.02
N ARG A 14 -10.29 -20.67 -14.41
CA ARG A 14 -8.89 -20.69 -14.79
C ARG A 14 -8.61 -19.85 -16.04
N ALA A 15 -9.45 -19.97 -17.05
CA ALA A 15 -9.33 -19.20 -18.29
C ALA A 15 -9.49 -17.69 -18.03
N GLU A 16 -10.46 -17.31 -17.21
CA GLU A 16 -10.68 -15.90 -16.84
C GLU A 16 -9.51 -15.35 -16.02
N SER A 17 -8.97 -16.10 -15.08
CA SER A 17 -7.77 -15.73 -14.32
C SER A 17 -6.58 -15.49 -15.26
N ALA A 18 -6.34 -16.40 -16.20
CA ALA A 18 -5.28 -16.24 -17.19
C ALA A 18 -5.50 -15.00 -18.07
N ARG A 19 -6.73 -14.72 -18.47
CA ARG A 19 -7.08 -13.52 -19.25
C ARG A 19 -6.77 -12.23 -18.47
N ILE A 20 -7.15 -12.19 -17.19
CA ILE A 20 -6.91 -11.01 -16.32
C ILE A 20 -5.40 -10.79 -16.15
N TRP A 21 -4.63 -11.83 -15.86
CA TRP A 21 -3.18 -11.73 -15.71
C TRP A 21 -2.49 -11.33 -17.02
N ASN A 22 -2.87 -11.93 -18.14
CA ASN A 22 -2.32 -11.56 -19.44
C ASN A 22 -2.61 -10.09 -19.77
N LYS A 23 -3.80 -9.57 -19.44
CA LYS A 23 -4.12 -8.17 -19.61
C LYS A 23 -3.18 -7.29 -18.79
N ALA A 24 -2.98 -7.59 -17.51
CA ALA A 24 -2.12 -6.79 -16.62
C ALA A 24 -0.64 -6.85 -17.03
N LEU A 25 -0.14 -8.01 -17.41
CA LEU A 25 1.25 -8.18 -17.86
C LEU A 25 1.52 -7.52 -19.23
N ASN A 26 0.49 -7.24 -20.03
CA ASN A 26 0.62 -6.52 -21.28
C ASN A 26 0.75 -4.99 -21.13
N ASP A 27 0.72 -4.45 -19.93
CA ASP A 27 0.99 -3.03 -19.68
C ASP A 27 2.42 -2.64 -20.13
N ILE A 28 3.35 -3.61 -20.11
CA ILE A 28 4.69 -3.46 -20.70
C ILE A 28 4.93 -4.62 -21.66
N ARG A 29 5.33 -4.30 -22.88
CA ARG A 29 5.72 -5.30 -23.87
C ARG A 29 7.19 -5.16 -24.20
N ILE A 30 7.89 -6.28 -24.13
CA ILE A 30 9.29 -6.38 -24.55
C ILE A 30 9.46 -7.44 -25.63
N GLU A 31 10.50 -7.32 -26.40
CA GLU A 31 10.93 -8.31 -27.38
C GLU A 31 12.40 -8.66 -27.11
N SER A 32 12.72 -9.95 -27.19
CA SER A 32 14.08 -10.45 -27.04
C SER A 32 14.23 -11.75 -27.80
N SER A 33 15.39 -11.94 -28.44
CA SER A 33 15.79 -13.20 -29.04
C SER A 33 16.17 -14.26 -28.00
N ASP A 34 16.45 -13.86 -26.76
CA ASP A 34 16.73 -14.78 -25.66
C ASP A 34 15.44 -15.05 -24.85
N PRO A 35 14.92 -16.30 -24.88
CA PRO A 35 13.72 -16.66 -24.11
C PRO A 35 13.87 -16.47 -22.60
N LYS A 36 15.08 -16.56 -22.06
CA LYS A 36 15.33 -16.37 -20.62
C LYS A 36 15.07 -14.92 -20.21
N VAL A 37 15.41 -13.96 -21.05
CA VAL A 37 15.11 -12.54 -20.81
C VAL A 37 13.61 -12.33 -20.72
N MET A 38 12.84 -12.91 -21.64
CA MET A 38 11.37 -12.84 -21.63
C MET A 38 10.78 -13.42 -20.34
N VAL A 39 11.20 -14.63 -19.96
CA VAL A 39 10.74 -15.28 -18.74
C VAL A 39 11.09 -14.45 -17.51
N ASN A 40 12.32 -14.01 -17.38
CA ASN A 40 12.76 -13.22 -16.23
C ASN A 40 11.99 -11.90 -16.10
N PHE A 41 11.82 -11.20 -17.22
CA PHE A 41 11.10 -9.93 -17.24
C PHE A 41 9.65 -10.08 -16.79
N TYR A 42 8.89 -11.00 -17.42
CA TYR A 42 7.48 -11.18 -17.09
C TYR A 42 7.27 -11.81 -15.72
N THR A 43 8.19 -12.63 -15.25
CA THR A 43 8.19 -13.12 -13.86
C THR A 43 8.40 -11.97 -12.87
N ALA A 44 9.35 -11.09 -13.13
CA ALA A 44 9.57 -9.91 -12.30
C ALA A 44 8.35 -8.98 -12.32
N LEU A 45 7.79 -8.71 -13.49
CA LEU A 45 6.58 -7.89 -13.62
C LEU A 45 5.39 -8.51 -12.88
N TYR A 46 5.19 -9.81 -12.99
CA TYR A 46 4.18 -10.53 -12.21
C TYR A 46 4.36 -10.33 -10.70
N HIS A 47 5.59 -10.45 -10.20
CA HIS A 47 5.89 -10.26 -8.78
C HIS A 47 5.56 -8.84 -8.29
N THR A 48 5.67 -7.81 -9.14
CA THR A 48 5.28 -6.44 -8.78
C THR A 48 3.78 -6.27 -8.52
N MET A 49 2.97 -7.20 -8.98
CA MET A 49 1.50 -7.14 -8.92
C MET A 49 0.87 -8.07 -7.86
N ILE A 50 1.69 -8.87 -7.16
CA ILE A 50 1.19 -9.82 -6.15
C ILE A 50 0.73 -9.08 -4.88
N ALA A 51 1.49 -8.08 -4.44
CA ALA A 51 1.18 -7.26 -3.27
C ALA A 51 1.47 -5.79 -3.58
N PRO A 52 0.73 -4.85 -2.99
CA PRO A 52 -0.43 -5.01 -2.11
C PRO A 52 -1.64 -5.61 -2.83
N TYR A 53 -2.49 -6.31 -2.10
CA TYR A 53 -3.69 -6.95 -2.66
C TYR A 53 -4.98 -6.34 -2.11
N ALA A 54 -6.08 -6.50 -2.86
CA ALA A 54 -7.39 -5.99 -2.47
C ALA A 54 -7.82 -6.58 -1.12
N TYR A 55 -8.15 -5.69 -0.20
CA TYR A 55 -8.56 -6.00 1.16
C TYR A 55 -9.94 -5.40 1.42
N GLN A 56 -10.92 -5.95 0.77
CA GLN A 56 -12.34 -5.63 0.95
C GLN A 56 -13.22 -6.77 0.46
N ASP A 57 -14.44 -6.83 0.96
CA ASP A 57 -15.47 -7.74 0.47
C ASP A 57 -16.03 -7.30 -0.89
N VAL A 58 -16.83 -8.16 -1.50
CA VAL A 58 -17.45 -7.88 -2.83
C VAL A 58 -18.38 -6.67 -2.81
N ASP A 59 -18.95 -6.36 -1.65
CA ASP A 59 -19.82 -5.20 -1.44
C ASP A 59 -19.06 -3.94 -1.01
N GLY A 60 -17.72 -3.99 -1.02
CA GLY A 60 -16.83 -2.89 -0.66
C GLY A 60 -16.58 -2.72 0.84
N ARG A 61 -17.11 -3.59 1.71
CA ARG A 61 -16.82 -3.52 3.15
C ARG A 61 -15.41 -4.02 3.46
N TYR A 62 -14.77 -3.36 4.41
CA TYR A 62 -13.46 -3.75 4.95
C TYR A 62 -13.34 -3.39 6.43
N LEU A 63 -12.45 -4.04 7.15
CA LEU A 63 -12.12 -3.69 8.52
C LEU A 63 -11.00 -2.64 8.52
N GLY A 64 -11.28 -1.46 9.06
CA GLY A 64 -10.35 -0.34 9.12
C GLY A 64 -9.26 -0.50 10.20
N MET A 65 -8.29 0.42 10.19
CA MET A 65 -7.22 0.47 11.19
C MET A 65 -7.75 0.80 12.60
N ASP A 66 -8.93 1.39 12.71
CA ASP A 66 -9.68 1.64 13.95
C ASP A 66 -10.49 0.43 14.44
N LYS A 67 -10.38 -0.71 13.77
CA LYS A 67 -11.13 -1.94 14.02
C LYS A 67 -12.66 -1.83 13.82
N LYS A 68 -13.09 -0.84 13.05
CA LYS A 68 -14.49 -0.69 12.63
C LYS A 68 -14.66 -1.14 11.19
N VAL A 69 -15.89 -1.54 10.87
CA VAL A 69 -16.25 -1.85 9.49
C VAL A 69 -16.54 -0.56 8.73
N HIS A 70 -15.78 -0.34 7.67
CA HIS A 70 -15.96 0.74 6.72
C HIS A 70 -16.45 0.21 5.37
N ARG A 71 -16.80 1.10 4.48
CA ARG A 71 -17.14 0.79 3.09
C ARG A 71 -16.34 1.68 2.16
N ALA A 72 -15.64 1.07 1.23
CA ALA A 72 -14.94 1.78 0.16
C ALA A 72 -15.95 2.51 -0.74
N GLU A 73 -15.60 3.71 -1.17
CA GLU A 73 -16.39 4.47 -2.13
C GLU A 73 -16.49 3.75 -3.49
N PRO A 74 -17.57 3.97 -4.27
CA PRO A 74 -17.67 3.39 -5.61
C PRO A 74 -16.47 3.75 -6.48
N GLY A 75 -15.90 2.74 -7.15
CA GLY A 75 -14.73 2.91 -8.01
C GLY A 75 -13.37 2.97 -7.29
N TYR A 76 -13.37 2.87 -5.97
CA TYR A 76 -12.19 2.77 -5.13
C TYR A 76 -11.99 1.33 -4.65
N VAL A 77 -10.77 0.85 -4.66
CA VAL A 77 -10.40 -0.45 -4.11
C VAL A 77 -9.51 -0.24 -2.88
N ASN A 78 -9.95 -0.79 -1.75
CA ASN A 78 -9.12 -0.80 -0.55
C ASN A 78 -8.08 -1.93 -0.64
N TYR A 79 -6.83 -1.62 -0.29
CA TYR A 79 -5.70 -2.54 -0.34
C TYR A 79 -5.04 -2.69 1.02
N SER A 80 -4.33 -3.78 1.21
CA SER A 80 -3.48 -4.01 2.38
C SER A 80 -2.22 -4.79 2.02
N VAL A 81 -1.36 -4.99 3.01
CA VAL A 81 -0.04 -5.64 2.88
C VAL A 81 0.89 -4.80 2.01
N PHE A 82 1.15 -3.59 2.52
CA PHE A 82 2.17 -2.71 1.94
C PHE A 82 3.50 -2.92 2.67
N SER A 83 4.54 -3.26 1.93
CA SER A 83 5.92 -3.26 2.42
C SER A 83 6.63 -1.99 1.97
N LEU A 84 6.19 -0.85 2.50
CA LEU A 84 6.53 0.47 1.95
C LEU A 84 8.01 0.78 1.97
N TRP A 85 8.75 0.30 2.99
CA TRP A 85 10.20 0.51 3.06
C TRP A 85 10.93 -0.14 1.87
N ASP A 86 10.45 -1.29 1.43
CA ASP A 86 11.02 -2.00 0.27
C ASP A 86 10.57 -1.37 -1.04
N THR A 87 9.30 -0.96 -1.12
CA THR A 87 8.61 -0.71 -2.39
C THR A 87 8.58 0.76 -2.81
N PHE A 88 8.78 1.72 -1.89
CA PHE A 88 8.65 3.15 -2.19
C PHE A 88 9.63 3.65 -3.25
N ARG A 89 10.80 3.01 -3.39
CA ARG A 89 11.87 3.43 -4.29
C ARG A 89 11.63 3.05 -5.75
N ALA A 90 10.96 1.93 -5.99
CA ALA A 90 10.83 1.38 -7.33
C ALA A 90 9.40 0.98 -7.69
N LEU A 91 8.75 0.13 -6.89
CA LEU A 91 7.41 -0.38 -7.21
C LEU A 91 6.37 0.75 -7.31
N HIS A 92 6.30 1.62 -6.30
CA HIS A 92 5.33 2.72 -6.33
C HIS A 92 5.55 3.67 -7.50
N PRO A 93 6.77 4.18 -7.78
CA PRO A 93 7.03 4.96 -8.97
C PRO A 93 6.72 4.23 -10.29
N LEU A 94 7.02 2.93 -10.39
CA LEU A 94 6.67 2.13 -11.57
C LEU A 94 5.15 2.10 -11.78
N MET A 95 4.38 1.86 -10.72
CA MET A 95 2.92 1.76 -10.81
C MET A 95 2.26 3.08 -11.19
N THR A 96 2.84 4.23 -10.89
CA THR A 96 2.33 5.52 -11.39
C THR A 96 2.40 5.63 -12.92
N ILE A 97 3.27 4.87 -13.56
CA ILE A 97 3.45 4.85 -15.02
C ILE A 97 2.55 3.80 -15.66
N ILE A 98 2.58 2.55 -15.16
CA ILE A 98 1.92 1.43 -15.82
C ILE A 98 0.48 1.20 -15.35
N GLN A 99 0.16 1.56 -14.11
CA GLN A 99 -1.18 1.40 -13.52
C GLN A 99 -1.56 2.62 -12.65
N PRO A 100 -1.68 3.83 -13.24
CA PRO A 100 -1.87 5.07 -12.49
C PRO A 100 -3.11 5.06 -11.59
N LYS A 101 -4.21 4.46 -12.04
CA LYS A 101 -5.42 4.32 -11.21
C LYS A 101 -5.16 3.50 -9.94
N ARG A 102 -4.45 2.38 -10.05
CA ARG A 102 -4.08 1.54 -8.90
C ARG A 102 -3.13 2.30 -7.97
N ALA A 103 -2.18 3.04 -8.50
CA ALA A 103 -1.28 3.86 -7.71
C ALA A 103 -2.04 4.96 -6.94
N ALA A 104 -3.02 5.61 -7.57
CA ALA A 104 -3.91 6.57 -6.93
C ALA A 104 -4.75 5.93 -5.80
N ASP A 105 -5.32 4.75 -6.04
CA ASP A 105 -6.05 4.00 -5.01
C ASP A 105 -5.13 3.66 -3.82
N TRP A 106 -3.87 3.27 -4.06
CA TRP A 106 -2.91 3.03 -2.98
C TRP A 106 -2.64 4.27 -2.14
N GLY A 107 -2.50 5.45 -2.77
CA GLY A 107 -2.38 6.71 -2.05
C GLY A 107 -3.59 7.00 -1.15
N LYS A 108 -4.80 6.80 -1.67
CA LYS A 108 -6.03 6.93 -0.89
C LYS A 108 -6.06 5.98 0.30
N VAL A 109 -5.65 4.72 0.12
CA VAL A 109 -5.59 3.71 1.19
C VAL A 109 -4.65 4.17 2.31
N LEU A 110 -3.48 4.71 1.97
CA LEU A 110 -2.53 5.20 2.97
C LEU A 110 -3.12 6.38 3.77
N VAL A 111 -3.75 7.33 3.09
CA VAL A 111 -4.42 8.46 3.75
C VAL A 111 -5.64 8.01 4.56
N GLN A 112 -6.40 7.03 4.06
CA GLN A 112 -7.51 6.46 4.81
C GLN A 112 -7.03 5.74 6.07
N GLY A 113 -5.92 5.00 5.99
CA GLY A 113 -5.26 4.40 7.15
C GLY A 113 -4.85 5.45 8.21
N TYR A 114 -4.38 6.63 7.77
CA TYR A 114 -4.14 7.76 8.66
C TYR A 114 -5.43 8.27 9.33
N LYS A 115 -6.51 8.45 8.57
CA LYS A 115 -7.80 8.92 9.13
C LYS A 115 -8.36 7.96 10.18
N GLU A 116 -8.24 6.67 9.96
CA GLU A 116 -8.73 5.62 10.85
C GLU A 116 -7.80 5.40 12.06
N GLY A 117 -6.50 5.30 11.82
CA GLY A 117 -5.52 4.95 12.83
C GLY A 117 -4.76 6.12 13.45
N GLY A 118 -4.77 7.29 12.81
CA GLY A 118 -4.09 8.50 13.29
C GLY A 118 -2.62 8.61 12.88
N ILE A 119 -2.09 7.63 12.14
CA ILE A 119 -0.74 7.62 11.59
C ILE A 119 -0.72 6.95 10.23
N LEU A 120 0.15 7.42 9.32
CA LEU A 120 0.38 6.74 8.05
C LEU A 120 0.96 5.35 8.27
N PRO A 121 0.40 4.31 7.65
CA PRO A 121 0.92 2.96 7.79
C PRO A 121 2.31 2.83 7.16
N LYS A 122 3.17 2.02 7.79
CA LYS A 122 4.49 1.62 7.25
C LYS A 122 4.46 0.23 6.63
N TRP A 123 3.92 -0.70 7.37
CA TRP A 123 3.76 -2.10 6.97
C TRP A 123 2.45 -2.64 7.53
N PRO A 124 1.30 -2.24 6.97
CA PRO A 124 0.00 -2.71 7.44
C PRO A 124 -0.22 -4.15 7.00
N LEU A 125 -0.71 -4.98 7.93
CA LEU A 125 -1.19 -6.34 7.68
C LEU A 125 -2.69 -6.38 7.98
N ALA A 126 -3.50 -6.53 6.95
CA ALA A 126 -4.95 -6.39 7.05
C ALA A 126 -5.30 -5.03 7.70
N SER A 127 -5.98 -5.03 8.83
CA SER A 127 -6.36 -3.83 9.59
C SER A 127 -5.42 -3.53 10.77
N SER A 128 -4.17 -3.97 10.72
CA SER A 128 -3.23 -3.79 11.83
C SER A 128 -1.92 -3.15 11.38
N TYR A 129 -1.39 -2.26 12.23
CA TYR A 129 -0.01 -1.82 12.12
C TYR A 129 0.90 -2.91 12.68
N THR A 130 1.90 -3.33 11.92
CA THR A 130 2.82 -4.38 12.38
C THR A 130 4.03 -3.83 13.14
N GLY A 131 4.25 -2.52 13.12
CA GLY A 131 5.44 -1.90 13.69
C GLY A 131 6.74 -2.29 12.98
N CYS A 132 6.64 -3.08 11.91
CA CYS A 132 7.78 -3.50 11.11
C CYS A 132 8.39 -2.34 10.34
N MET A 133 9.69 -2.45 10.06
CA MET A 133 10.49 -1.52 9.27
C MET A 133 10.66 -0.14 9.92
N VAL A 134 11.57 0.64 9.37
CA VAL A 134 11.97 1.95 9.88
C VAL A 134 11.44 3.10 9.03
N GLY A 135 11.52 4.32 9.56
CA GLY A 135 11.14 5.53 8.85
C GLY A 135 9.64 5.69 8.62
N TYR A 136 9.30 6.54 7.66
CA TYR A 136 7.91 6.82 7.25
C TYR A 136 7.80 6.90 5.71
N PRO A 137 8.10 5.79 5.01
CA PRO A 137 8.20 5.76 3.54
C PRO A 137 6.87 6.09 2.83
N ALA A 138 5.73 5.99 3.52
CA ALA A 138 4.44 6.41 3.00
C ALA A 138 4.45 7.87 2.53
N VAL A 139 5.17 8.76 3.23
CA VAL A 139 5.27 10.18 2.83
C VAL A 139 5.92 10.33 1.45
N SER A 140 6.97 9.54 1.17
CA SER A 140 7.62 9.56 -0.16
C SER A 140 6.66 9.09 -1.25
N VAL A 141 5.84 8.07 -0.98
CA VAL A 141 4.81 7.58 -1.92
C VAL A 141 3.76 8.66 -2.17
N LEU A 142 3.25 9.30 -1.11
CA LEU A 142 2.25 10.37 -1.24
C LEU A 142 2.81 11.57 -2.00
N ALA A 143 4.04 11.98 -1.72
CA ALA A 143 4.70 13.09 -2.42
C ALA A 143 4.87 12.79 -3.92
N ASP A 144 5.28 11.57 -4.28
CA ASP A 144 5.40 11.14 -5.67
C ASP A 144 4.05 11.20 -6.41
N LEU A 145 2.97 10.76 -5.77
CA LEU A 145 1.62 10.84 -6.33
C LEU A 145 1.15 12.28 -6.52
N VAL A 146 1.42 13.16 -5.55
CA VAL A 146 1.09 14.59 -5.65
C VAL A 146 1.86 15.25 -6.81
N THR A 147 3.16 15.00 -6.91
CA THR A 147 4.00 15.61 -7.96
C THR A 147 3.66 15.13 -9.36
N LYS A 148 3.03 13.96 -9.47
CA LYS A 148 2.57 13.37 -10.74
C LYS A 148 1.09 13.62 -11.04
N ASP A 149 0.43 14.46 -10.26
CA ASP A 149 -1.00 14.79 -10.40
C ASP A 149 -1.92 13.55 -10.33
N LEU A 150 -1.54 12.57 -9.51
CA LEU A 150 -2.28 11.33 -9.27
C LEU A 150 -2.95 11.30 -7.89
N ALA A 151 -2.72 12.32 -7.06
CA ALA A 151 -3.36 12.43 -5.76
C ALA A 151 -4.81 12.90 -5.93
N GLU A 152 -5.75 12.18 -5.32
CA GLU A 152 -7.16 12.50 -5.39
C GLU A 152 -7.70 12.90 -4.02
N GLY A 153 -8.64 13.86 -4.00
CA GLY A 153 -9.30 14.36 -2.79
C GLY A 153 -8.61 15.59 -2.18
N ASP A 154 -8.76 15.79 -0.87
CA ASP A 154 -8.23 16.97 -0.20
C ASP A 154 -6.73 16.83 0.11
N LEU A 155 -5.89 17.54 -0.63
CA LEU A 155 -4.43 17.54 -0.47
C LEU A 155 -3.97 18.10 0.90
N ASN A 156 -4.78 18.91 1.59
CA ASN A 156 -4.45 19.36 2.94
C ASN A 156 -4.44 18.17 3.91
N VAL A 157 -5.35 17.21 3.73
CA VAL A 157 -5.37 15.98 4.52
C VAL A 157 -4.14 15.11 4.21
N TRP A 158 -3.69 15.06 2.96
CA TRP A 158 -2.45 14.35 2.58
C TRP A 158 -1.22 14.98 3.24
N ALA A 159 -1.13 16.31 3.21
CA ALA A 159 -0.04 17.05 3.84
C ALA A 159 -0.07 16.90 5.38
N GLU A 160 -1.25 16.99 5.99
CA GLU A 160 -1.42 16.75 7.42
C GLU A 160 -1.00 15.34 7.82
N ALA A 161 -1.43 14.33 7.07
CA ALA A 161 -1.06 12.93 7.31
C ALA A 161 0.47 12.75 7.31
N GLY A 162 1.16 13.37 6.33
CA GLY A 162 2.62 13.37 6.25
C GLY A 162 3.27 14.05 7.45
N ALA A 163 2.85 15.28 7.75
CA ALA A 163 3.40 16.09 8.84
C ALA A 163 3.21 15.41 10.20
N ARG A 164 2.00 14.91 10.48
CA ARG A 164 1.70 14.25 11.76
C ARG A 164 2.42 12.91 11.92
N SER A 165 2.67 12.19 10.83
CA SER A 165 3.38 10.90 10.87
C SER A 165 4.89 11.06 10.98
N SER A 166 5.44 12.26 10.77
CA SER A 166 6.87 12.56 10.90
C SER A 166 7.34 12.83 12.33
N VAL A 167 6.41 13.04 13.26
CA VAL A 167 6.69 13.40 14.65
C VAL A 167 6.14 12.35 15.61
N TYR A 168 6.82 12.18 16.74
CA TYR A 168 6.35 11.31 17.81
C TYR A 168 5.08 11.89 18.46
N ARG A 169 4.09 11.02 18.72
CA ARG A 169 2.79 11.38 19.25
C ARG A 169 2.48 10.56 20.51
N ASN A 170 2.53 11.20 21.67
CA ASN A 170 2.19 10.57 22.96
C ASN A 170 0.73 10.10 23.02
N ASP A 171 -0.19 10.85 22.43
CA ASP A 171 -1.60 10.50 22.39
C ASP A 171 -1.89 9.22 21.60
N LEU A 172 -1.16 9.01 20.51
CA LEU A 172 -1.24 7.74 19.75
C LEU A 172 -0.58 6.60 20.53
N ALA A 173 0.53 6.87 21.21
CA ALA A 173 1.19 5.91 22.07
C ALA A 173 0.25 5.38 23.16
N GLU A 174 -0.49 6.24 23.82
CA GLU A 174 -1.48 5.84 24.84
C GLU A 174 -2.70 5.14 24.22
N LYS A 175 -3.22 5.63 23.09
CA LYS A 175 -4.35 5.02 22.37
C LYS A 175 -4.09 3.58 21.97
N PHE A 176 -2.85 3.29 21.59
CA PHE A 176 -2.45 1.96 21.13
C PHE A 176 -1.60 1.19 22.16
N LYS A 177 -1.59 1.67 23.41
CA LYS A 177 -0.92 1.00 24.54
C LYS A 177 -1.41 -0.45 24.67
N GLY A 178 -0.48 -1.38 24.62
CA GLY A 178 -0.78 -2.81 24.63
C GLY A 178 -0.99 -3.46 23.27
N THR A 179 -0.97 -2.70 22.16
CA THR A 179 -0.77 -3.31 20.85
C THR A 179 0.72 -3.52 20.64
N ARG A 180 1.12 -4.73 20.27
CA ARG A 180 2.53 -5.15 20.09
C ARG A 180 3.33 -4.17 19.23
N GLU A 181 2.69 -3.51 18.33
CA GLU A 181 3.25 -2.68 17.29
C GLU A 181 3.62 -1.27 17.77
N LEU A 182 2.78 -0.70 18.61
CA LEU A 182 3.01 0.64 19.17
C LEU A 182 3.77 0.60 20.48
N ASP A 183 3.70 -0.51 21.18
CA ASP A 183 4.56 -0.76 22.33
C ASP A 183 6.05 -0.70 21.96
N LEU A 184 6.42 -1.17 20.76
CA LEU A 184 7.77 -1.03 20.22
C LEU A 184 8.12 0.42 19.83
N ILE A 185 7.18 1.17 19.25
CA ILE A 185 7.38 2.57 18.87
C ILE A 185 7.41 3.47 20.11
N THR A 186 6.67 3.14 21.16
CA THR A 186 6.51 3.96 22.36
C THR A 186 7.51 3.66 23.46
N ARG A 187 7.99 2.42 23.56
CA ARG A 187 8.92 1.99 24.62
C ARG A 187 10.37 2.33 24.36
N HIS A 188 10.78 2.56 23.11
CA HIS A 188 12.16 2.87 22.79
C HIS A 188 12.33 4.31 22.32
N PRO A 189 13.01 5.16 23.13
CA PRO A 189 13.56 6.43 22.67
C PRO A 189 14.35 6.31 21.35
N TYR A 190 14.92 5.13 21.12
CA TYR A 190 15.66 4.74 19.93
C TYR A 190 14.84 4.86 18.62
N TYR A 191 13.55 4.53 18.61
CA TYR A 191 12.70 4.73 17.43
C TYR A 191 12.42 6.20 17.14
N LYS A 192 12.42 7.03 18.17
CA LYS A 192 12.32 8.49 18.06
C LYS A 192 13.55 9.07 17.33
N GLU A 193 14.70 8.45 17.53
CA GLU A 193 15.98 8.88 16.94
C GLU A 193 16.23 8.26 15.56
N ILE A 194 15.85 7.01 15.31
CA ILE A 194 15.97 6.37 14.00
C ILE A 194 15.12 7.09 12.95
N GLY A 195 13.90 7.51 13.28
CA GLY A 195 13.08 8.31 12.38
C GLY A 195 13.78 9.64 11.99
N ARG A 196 14.54 10.23 12.89
CA ARG A 196 15.34 11.43 12.64
C ARG A 196 16.64 11.12 11.89
N ALA A 197 17.31 10.02 12.19
CA ALA A 197 18.55 9.62 11.54
C ALA A 197 18.32 9.28 10.05
N SER A 198 17.28 8.52 9.72
CA SER A 198 16.96 8.19 8.33
C SER A 198 16.60 9.42 7.47
N CYS A 199 16.23 10.54 8.09
CA CYS A 199 16.02 11.82 7.41
C CYS A 199 17.30 12.65 7.29
N ARG A 200 18.29 12.50 8.20
CA ARG A 200 19.53 13.26 8.18
C ARG A 200 20.60 12.70 7.24
N GLU A 201 20.56 11.41 6.97
CA GLU A 201 21.56 10.77 6.08
C GLU A 201 21.29 10.98 4.59
N ARG A 202 20.28 11.79 4.23
CA ARG A 202 19.92 12.08 2.82
C ARG A 202 20.08 13.53 2.41
N VAL A 203 20.91 14.28 3.11
CA VAL A 203 21.33 15.62 2.67
C VAL A 203 22.76 15.59 2.24
#